data_d536f0c35adbddf616421d9834b643f9
#
_entry.id   d536f0c35adbddf616421d9834b643f9
#
_cell.length_a   1.000
_cell.length_b   1.000
_cell.length_c   1.000
_cell.angle_alpha   90.00
_cell.angle_beta   90.00
_cell.angle_gamma   90.00
#
_symmetry.space_group_name_H-M   'P 1'
#
loop_
_entity.id
_entity.type
_entity.pdbx_description
1 polymer ?
#
loop_
_entity_poly.entity_id
_entity_poly.type
_entity_poly.pdbx_seq_one_letter_code
_entity_poly.pdbx_strand_id
1 'polypeptide(L)'
;EKEISSWKYRIPFQTRSFHGLEASWMLNNATGFRKIYIAAGYTDLRRGIDGLASIVKFNFQLDPYEKDILFLFCGSDRIKGLIWEGDRFLLLYKRLELGSFSWPRTKEEALEITPEQYQALMQGLEIVSRHPIQEVHPKDLL
;
A
#
# COMPACT_ATOMS: atom_id res chain seq x y z
N GLU A 1 0.39 -13.15 15.29
CA GLU A 1 0.69 -12.61 13.97
C GLU A 1 0.02 -13.45 12.89
N LYS A 2 -0.83 -12.83 12.09
CA LYS A 2 -1.43 -13.51 10.95
C LYS A 2 -0.90 -12.90 9.67
N GLU A 3 -0.11 -13.67 8.95
CA GLU A 3 0.33 -13.34 7.61
C GLU A 3 -0.44 -14.21 6.62
N ILE A 4 -1.01 -13.58 5.60
CA ILE A 4 -1.78 -14.26 4.57
C ILE A 4 -1.04 -14.16 3.26
N SER A 5 -0.72 -15.30 2.65
CA SER A 5 0.11 -15.38 1.46
C SER A 5 -0.58 -14.84 0.20
N SER A 6 -1.91 -14.68 0.23
CA SER A 6 -2.68 -14.09 -0.87
C SER A 6 -3.95 -13.45 -0.33
N TRP A 7 -4.29 -12.29 -0.84
CA TRP A 7 -5.49 -11.59 -0.41
C TRP A 7 -6.77 -12.38 -0.70
N LYS A 8 -6.78 -13.21 -1.72
CA LYS A 8 -7.94 -14.05 -2.00
C LYS A 8 -8.22 -15.09 -0.91
N TYR A 9 -7.21 -15.51 -0.17
CA TYR A 9 -7.39 -16.44 0.94
C TYR A 9 -7.87 -15.76 2.22
N ARG A 10 -7.73 -14.46 2.30
CA ARG A 10 -8.27 -13.68 3.41
C ARG A 10 -9.80 -13.68 3.40
N ILE A 11 -10.39 -13.66 2.22
CA ILE A 11 -11.82 -13.50 2.01
C ILE A 11 -12.67 -14.59 2.73
N PRO A 12 -12.34 -15.90 2.62
CA PRO A 12 -13.15 -16.92 3.24
C PRO A 12 -13.35 -16.76 4.74
N PHE A 13 -12.37 -16.23 5.43
CA PHE A 13 -12.49 -15.99 6.86
C PHE A 13 -13.36 -14.79 7.18
N GLN A 14 -13.40 -13.84 6.29
CA GLN A 14 -14.19 -12.63 6.46
C GLN A 14 -15.65 -12.85 6.04
N THR A 15 -15.92 -13.78 5.13
CA THR A 15 -17.26 -14.01 4.64
C THR A 15 -18.22 -14.54 5.70
N ARG A 16 -17.74 -14.96 6.84
CA ARG A 16 -18.61 -15.31 7.97
C ARG A 16 -19.37 -14.11 8.50
N SER A 17 -18.92 -12.92 8.15
CA SER A 17 -19.58 -11.69 8.50
C SER A 17 -19.70 -10.81 7.26
N PHE A 18 -20.64 -9.91 7.30
CA PHE A 18 -20.79 -8.91 6.26
C PHE A 18 -19.48 -8.14 6.01
N HIS A 19 -18.73 -7.88 7.07
CA HIS A 19 -17.45 -7.16 6.97
C HIS A 19 -16.40 -7.87 6.14
N GLY A 20 -16.47 -9.20 6.06
CA GLY A 20 -15.51 -9.95 5.26
C GLY A 20 -15.64 -9.69 3.77
N LEU A 21 -16.85 -9.60 3.27
CA LEU A 21 -17.09 -9.26 1.87
C LEU A 21 -16.67 -7.84 1.56
N GLU A 22 -16.96 -6.92 2.46
CA GLU A 22 -16.53 -5.53 2.33
C GLU A 22 -15.00 -5.42 2.32
N ALA A 23 -14.33 -6.15 3.21
CA ALA A 23 -12.87 -6.15 3.25
C ALA A 23 -12.26 -6.65 1.94
N SER A 24 -12.85 -7.69 1.33
CA SER A 24 -12.42 -8.17 0.03
C SER A 24 -12.52 -7.08 -1.04
N TRP A 25 -13.62 -6.38 -1.06
CA TRP A 25 -13.86 -5.29 -1.99
C TRP A 25 -12.87 -4.15 -1.79
N MET A 26 -12.63 -3.79 -0.53
CA MET A 26 -11.67 -2.76 -0.16
C MET A 26 -10.27 -3.08 -0.65
N LEU A 27 -9.84 -4.33 -0.53
CA LEU A 27 -8.51 -4.76 -0.93
C LEU A 27 -8.32 -4.75 -2.45
N ASN A 28 -9.37 -5.03 -3.21
CA ASN A 28 -9.29 -5.07 -4.67
C ASN A 28 -9.20 -3.66 -5.27
N ASN A 29 -9.93 -2.72 -4.74
CA ASN A 29 -10.01 -1.36 -5.28
C ASN A 29 -9.72 -0.27 -4.25
N ALA A 30 -9.32 -0.64 -3.05
CA ALA A 30 -8.97 0.25 -1.94
C ALA A 30 -10.12 1.17 -1.51
N THR A 31 -11.36 0.78 -1.78
CA THR A 31 -12.53 1.50 -1.24
C THR A 31 -12.71 1.14 0.23
N GLY A 32 -13.08 2.08 1.05
CA GLY A 32 -13.27 1.88 2.48
C GLY A 32 -12.04 2.20 3.32
N PHE A 33 -10.86 2.37 2.73
CA PHE A 33 -9.73 2.95 3.43
C PHE A 33 -9.84 4.47 3.39
N ARG A 34 -9.68 5.08 4.55
CA ARG A 34 -9.68 6.54 4.66
C ARG A 34 -8.44 7.13 3.99
N LYS A 35 -7.31 6.46 4.17
CA LYS A 35 -6.03 6.83 3.56
C LYS A 35 -5.24 5.60 3.18
N ILE A 36 -4.42 5.75 2.15
CA ILE A 36 -3.49 4.72 1.71
C ILE A 36 -2.11 5.37 1.64
N TYR A 37 -1.16 4.82 2.38
CA TYR A 37 0.24 5.23 2.32
C TYR A 37 1.08 4.12 1.71
N ILE A 38 2.05 4.50 0.91
CA ILE A 38 3.07 3.57 0.44
C ILE A 38 4.43 4.00 0.98
N ALA A 39 5.24 3.02 1.36
CA ALA A 39 6.65 3.25 1.64
C ALA A 39 7.38 3.42 0.32
N ALA A 40 7.95 4.59 0.05
CA ALA A 40 8.70 4.81 -1.17
C ALA A 40 9.97 3.94 -1.19
N GLY A 41 10.33 3.46 -2.37
CA GLY A 41 11.44 2.53 -2.52
C GLY A 41 11.10 1.13 -2.06
N TYR A 42 12.10 0.26 -2.01
CA TYR A 42 11.92 -1.12 -1.59
C TYR A 42 12.16 -1.28 -0.09
N THR A 43 11.32 -2.09 0.52
CA THR A 43 11.41 -2.46 1.94
C THR A 43 11.82 -3.92 2.04
N ASP A 44 12.61 -4.27 3.05
CA ASP A 44 12.90 -5.66 3.36
C ASP A 44 11.64 -6.33 3.92
N LEU A 45 10.99 -7.13 3.09
CA LEU A 45 9.74 -7.78 3.44
C LEU A 45 9.90 -9.04 4.30
N ARG A 46 11.10 -9.34 4.76
CA ARG A 46 11.29 -10.34 5.81
C ARG A 46 10.77 -9.83 7.15
N ARG A 47 10.57 -8.52 7.28
CA ARG A 47 10.00 -7.93 8.47
C ARG A 47 8.54 -8.34 8.66
N GLY A 48 8.20 -8.67 9.90
CA GLY A 48 6.82 -8.94 10.29
C GLY A 48 6.07 -7.68 10.73
N ILE A 49 4.96 -7.88 11.39
CA ILE A 49 4.08 -6.79 11.84
C ILE A 49 4.83 -5.75 12.65
N ASP A 50 5.57 -6.18 13.67
CA ASP A 50 6.25 -5.24 14.56
C ASP A 50 7.31 -4.42 13.84
N GLY A 51 8.05 -5.05 12.94
CA GLY A 51 9.05 -4.34 12.14
C GLY A 51 8.44 -3.33 11.20
N LEU A 52 7.34 -3.66 10.54
CA LEU A 52 6.65 -2.75 9.62
C LEU A 52 5.95 -1.62 10.39
N ALA A 53 5.32 -1.93 11.51
CA ALA A 53 4.71 -0.90 12.37
C ALA A 53 5.76 0.08 12.88
N SER A 54 6.97 -0.40 13.19
CA SER A 54 8.08 0.45 13.60
C SER A 54 8.51 1.41 12.49
N ILE A 55 8.51 0.97 11.24
CA ILE A 55 8.79 1.85 10.10
C ILE A 55 7.75 2.96 10.03
N VAL A 56 6.47 2.62 10.15
CA VAL A 56 5.39 3.61 10.13
C VAL A 56 5.59 4.65 11.23
N LYS A 57 5.90 4.20 12.45
CA LYS A 57 6.01 5.08 13.60
C LYS A 57 7.26 5.94 13.56
N PHE A 58 8.41 5.35 13.30
CA PHE A 58 9.69 6.02 13.47
C PHE A 58 10.23 6.65 12.18
N ASN A 59 10.03 6.01 11.04
CA ASN A 59 10.52 6.55 9.78
C ASN A 59 9.51 7.51 9.15
N PHE A 60 8.22 7.15 9.17
CA PHE A 60 7.18 7.97 8.56
C PHE A 60 6.58 8.99 9.52
N GLN A 61 6.80 8.82 10.83
CA GLN A 61 6.21 9.65 11.88
C GLN A 61 4.68 9.65 11.78
N LEU A 62 4.12 8.50 11.44
CA LEU A 62 2.68 8.27 11.41
C LEU A 62 2.29 7.29 12.51
N ASP A 63 1.00 7.24 12.79
CA ASP A 63 0.47 6.34 13.81
C ASP A 63 0.03 5.02 13.17
N PRO A 64 0.72 3.89 13.44
CA PRO A 64 0.29 2.61 12.90
C PRO A 64 -1.01 2.08 13.47
N TYR A 65 -1.52 2.68 14.55
CA TYR A 65 -2.76 2.28 15.22
C TYR A 65 -3.98 3.10 14.79
N GLU A 66 -3.87 3.89 13.75
CA GLU A 66 -5.05 4.53 13.17
C GLU A 66 -5.84 3.52 12.34
N LYS A 67 -7.16 3.48 12.58
CA LYS A 67 -8.06 2.58 11.85
C LYS A 67 -8.30 3.10 10.43
N ASP A 68 -8.63 2.18 9.55
CA ASP A 68 -9.00 2.44 8.16
C ASP A 68 -7.87 3.05 7.32
N ILE A 69 -6.64 2.83 7.74
CA ILE A 69 -5.45 3.23 6.99
C ILE A 69 -4.70 2.00 6.53
N LEU A 70 -4.38 1.96 5.25
CA LEU A 70 -3.58 0.91 4.64
C LEU A 70 -2.16 1.42 4.42
N PHE A 71 -1.18 0.73 5.00
CA PHE A 71 0.24 0.98 4.75
C PHE A 71 0.80 -0.12 3.85
N LEU A 72 1.36 0.25 2.71
CA LEU A 72 1.89 -0.69 1.74
C LEU A 72 3.41 -0.62 1.65
N PHE A 73 4.03 -1.78 1.58
CA PHE A 73 5.48 -1.95 1.48
C PHE A 73 5.77 -2.89 0.31
N CYS A 74 6.78 -2.57 -0.48
CA CYS A 74 7.11 -3.34 -1.68
C CYS A 74 8.52 -3.90 -1.63
N GLY A 75 8.66 -5.15 -2.06
CA GLY A 75 9.95 -5.81 -2.25
C GLY A 75 10.11 -6.31 -3.69
N SER A 76 9.87 -5.46 -4.67
CA SER A 76 9.96 -5.74 -6.12
C SER A 76 8.77 -6.55 -6.66
N ASP A 77 8.73 -7.85 -6.48
CA ASP A 77 7.66 -8.72 -6.98
C ASP A 77 6.57 -9.01 -5.95
N ARG A 78 6.72 -8.46 -4.74
CA ARG A 78 5.81 -8.73 -3.63
C ARG A 78 5.52 -7.47 -2.84
N ILE A 79 4.34 -7.42 -2.26
CA ILE A 79 3.93 -6.34 -1.37
C ILE A 79 3.36 -6.90 -0.07
N LYS A 80 3.53 -6.15 0.99
CA LYS A 80 2.84 -6.37 2.25
C LYS A 80 1.99 -5.16 2.58
N GLY A 81 0.78 -5.42 3.08
CA GLY A 81 -0.13 -4.38 3.55
C GLY A 81 -0.38 -4.53 5.04
N LEU A 82 -0.18 -3.46 5.79
CA LEU A 82 -0.40 -3.43 7.23
C LEU A 82 -1.62 -2.57 7.54
N ILE A 83 -2.54 -3.13 8.31
CA ILE A 83 -3.79 -2.47 8.69
C ILE A 83 -4.05 -2.71 10.18
N TRP A 84 -4.39 -1.65 10.90
CA TRP A 84 -4.91 -1.77 12.27
C TRP A 84 -6.44 -1.86 12.24
N GLU A 85 -6.99 -2.92 12.83
CA GLU A 85 -8.43 -3.18 12.81
C GLU A 85 -9.13 -2.74 14.11
N GLY A 86 -8.42 -2.06 15.00
CA GLY A 86 -8.95 -1.58 16.26
C GLY A 86 -8.58 -2.44 17.47
N ASP A 87 -8.37 -3.72 17.26
CA ASP A 87 -7.97 -4.67 18.28
C ASP A 87 -6.77 -5.53 17.87
N ARG A 88 -6.41 -5.50 16.60
CA ARG A 88 -5.34 -6.32 16.06
C ARG A 88 -4.79 -5.74 14.77
N PHE A 89 -3.55 -6.10 14.45
CA PHE A 89 -3.01 -5.86 13.13
C PHE A 89 -3.38 -6.98 12.17
N LEU A 90 -3.66 -6.58 10.95
CA LEU A 90 -3.77 -7.47 9.81
C LEU A 90 -2.58 -7.23 8.89
N LEU A 91 -1.87 -8.30 8.55
CA LEU A 91 -0.79 -8.26 7.59
C LEU A 91 -1.22 -9.01 6.34
N LEU A 92 -1.26 -8.32 5.23
CA LEU A 92 -1.59 -8.89 3.93
C LEU A 92 -0.30 -9.10 3.14
N TYR A 93 -0.29 -10.13 2.32
CA TYR A 93 0.86 -10.47 1.49
C TYR A 93 0.39 -10.81 0.09
N LYS A 94 1.02 -10.21 -0.90
CA LYS A 94 0.77 -10.49 -2.31
C LYS A 94 2.10 -10.61 -3.05
N ARG A 95 2.23 -11.67 -3.82
CA ARG A 95 3.40 -11.91 -4.66
C ARG A 95 2.96 -12.06 -6.12
N LEU A 96 3.64 -11.36 -7.02
CA LEU A 96 3.47 -11.58 -8.44
C LEU A 96 4.20 -12.86 -8.83
N GLU A 97 3.54 -13.69 -9.64
CA GLU A 97 4.17 -14.87 -10.19
C GLU A 97 5.11 -14.51 -11.35
N LEU A 98 4.87 -13.37 -11.98
CA LEU A 98 5.68 -12.90 -13.11
C LEU A 98 5.77 -11.37 -13.06
N GLY A 99 6.98 -10.85 -13.26
CA GLY A 99 7.22 -9.42 -13.30
C GLY A 99 7.43 -8.78 -11.93
N SER A 100 7.36 -7.48 -11.90
CA SER A 100 7.55 -6.67 -10.69
C SER A 100 6.64 -5.47 -10.72
N PHE A 101 6.41 -4.89 -9.53
CA PHE A 101 5.65 -3.65 -9.42
C PHE A 101 6.50 -2.44 -9.82
N SER A 102 5.88 -1.45 -10.46
CA SER A 102 6.50 -0.16 -10.74
C SER A 102 6.34 0.75 -9.53
N TRP A 103 7.17 0.51 -8.51
CA TRP A 103 7.05 1.16 -7.21
C TRP A 103 7.75 2.51 -7.19
N PRO A 104 7.10 3.57 -6.66
CA PRO A 104 7.71 4.90 -6.59
C PRO A 104 8.98 4.92 -5.74
N ARG A 105 9.98 5.67 -6.22
CA ARG A 105 11.25 5.91 -5.52
C ARG A 105 11.44 7.41 -5.36
N THR A 106 10.48 8.05 -4.70
CA THR A 106 10.54 9.47 -4.41
C THR A 106 11.45 9.71 -3.19
N LYS A 107 11.70 10.99 -2.90
CA LYS A 107 12.47 11.36 -1.70
C LYS A 107 11.64 11.22 -0.43
N GLU A 108 10.34 11.22 -0.53
CA GLU A 108 9.44 11.01 0.59
C GLU A 108 9.58 9.57 1.10
N GLU A 109 9.61 9.41 2.39
CA GLU A 109 9.63 8.08 3.00
C GLU A 109 8.27 7.42 2.92
N ALA A 110 7.20 8.21 3.05
CA ALA A 110 5.83 7.76 2.89
C ALA A 110 5.10 8.68 1.93
N LEU A 111 4.35 8.08 1.02
CA LEU A 111 3.56 8.79 0.02
C LEU A 111 2.09 8.41 0.18
N GLU A 112 1.24 9.41 0.40
CA GLU A 112 -0.20 9.19 0.39
C GLU A 112 -0.68 9.08 -1.05
N ILE A 113 -1.46 8.03 -1.35
CA ILE A 113 -1.97 7.78 -2.69
C ILE A 113 -3.49 7.69 -2.68
N THR A 114 -4.08 7.91 -3.85
CA THR A 114 -5.52 7.78 -4.06
C THR A 114 -5.89 6.33 -4.36
N PRO A 115 -7.18 5.94 -4.22
CA PRO A 115 -7.63 4.61 -4.66
C PRO A 115 -7.33 4.33 -6.13
N GLU A 116 -7.40 5.34 -6.99
CA GLU A 116 -7.09 5.20 -8.41
C GLU A 116 -5.60 4.89 -8.62
N GLN A 117 -4.74 5.57 -7.89
CA GLN A 117 -3.30 5.29 -7.92
C GLN A 117 -3.00 3.89 -7.39
N TYR A 118 -3.71 3.45 -6.35
CA TYR A 118 -3.60 2.09 -5.84
C TYR A 118 -3.91 1.06 -6.93
N GLN A 119 -5.01 1.25 -7.64
CA GLN A 119 -5.40 0.36 -8.73
C GLN A 119 -4.35 0.35 -9.84
N ALA A 120 -3.80 1.51 -10.19
CA ALA A 120 -2.74 1.61 -11.18
C ALA A 120 -1.50 0.84 -10.76
N LEU A 121 -1.09 0.96 -9.50
CA LEU A 121 0.04 0.18 -8.95
C LEU A 121 -0.21 -1.32 -9.03
N MET A 122 -1.43 -1.76 -8.72
CA MET A 122 -1.78 -3.18 -8.79
C MET A 122 -1.78 -3.72 -10.21
N GLN A 123 -1.93 -2.85 -11.20
CA GLN A 123 -1.82 -3.19 -12.62
C GLN A 123 -0.39 -3.09 -13.15
N GLY A 124 0.57 -2.74 -12.31
CA GLY A 124 1.96 -2.59 -12.72
C GLY A 124 2.29 -1.24 -13.36
N LEU A 125 1.40 -0.26 -13.27
CA LEU A 125 1.59 1.05 -13.85
C LEU A 125 2.35 1.98 -12.90
N GLU A 126 3.06 2.94 -13.46
CA GLU A 126 3.73 3.98 -12.69
C GLU A 126 2.71 5.03 -12.26
N ILE A 127 2.79 5.45 -10.98
CA ILE A 127 1.91 6.50 -10.44
C ILE A 127 2.64 7.81 -10.21
N VAL A 128 3.99 7.80 -10.27
CA VAL A 128 4.82 8.99 -10.20
C VAL A 128 5.70 8.98 -11.43
N SER A 129 5.54 9.98 -12.28
CA SER A 129 6.33 10.08 -13.51
C SER A 129 7.79 10.40 -13.18
N ARG A 130 8.71 9.66 -13.82
CA ARG A 130 10.15 9.95 -13.71
C ARG A 130 10.55 11.19 -14.51
N HIS A 131 9.78 11.49 -15.55
CA HIS A 131 10.03 12.62 -16.45
C HIS A 131 8.73 13.39 -16.66
N PRO A 132 8.23 14.09 -15.62
CA PRO A 132 7.00 14.83 -15.77
C PRO A 132 7.18 15.99 -16.75
N ILE A 133 6.13 16.24 -17.53
CA ILE A 133 6.09 17.43 -18.39
C ILE A 133 5.94 18.63 -17.47
N GLN A 134 6.88 19.55 -17.59
CA GLN A 134 6.86 20.76 -16.77
C GLN A 134 5.93 21.80 -17.39
N GLU A 135 5.24 22.55 -16.54
CA GLU A 135 4.52 23.73 -16.98
C GLU A 135 5.52 24.80 -17.42
N VAL A 136 5.22 25.42 -18.52
CA VAL A 136 6.03 26.50 -19.06
C VAL A 136 5.20 27.78 -19.03
N HIS A 137 5.75 28.82 -18.43
CA HIS A 137 5.11 30.13 -18.47
C HIS A 137 5.44 30.80 -19.79
N PRO A 138 4.40 31.25 -20.56
CA PRO A 138 4.65 31.85 -21.88
C PRO A 138 5.64 33.01 -21.86
N LYS A 139 5.74 33.71 -20.75
CA LYS A 139 6.69 34.81 -20.58
C LYS A 139 8.14 34.36 -20.68
N ASP A 140 8.43 33.12 -20.33
CA ASP A 140 9.78 32.57 -20.32
C ASP A 140 10.22 32.11 -21.71
N LEU A 141 9.31 32.08 -22.66
CA LEU A 141 9.57 31.65 -24.04
C LEU A 141 9.89 32.81 -25.00
N LEU A 142 9.77 34.05 -24.54
CA LEU A 142 9.97 35.25 -25.39
C LEU A 142 11.31 35.93 -25.10
#